data_698ac9a78ab04c6a73b276818c011f7a
#
_entry.id   698ac9a78ab04c6a73b276818c011f7a
#
_cell.length_a   1.000
_cell.length_b   1.000
_cell.length_c   1.000
_cell.angle_alpha   90.00
_cell.angle_beta   90.00
_cell.angle_gamma   90.00
#
_symmetry.space_group_name_H-M   'P 1'
#
loop_
_entity.id
_entity.type
_entity.pdbx_description
1 polymer ?
#
loop_
_entity_poly.entity_id
_entity_poly.type
_entity_poly.pdbx_seq_one_letter_code
_entity_poly.pdbx_strand_id
1 'polypeptide(L)'
;LDVIIPFHYFGLLMSFLTSAIKDRGFGKGLIDLPKDYSPWSVTLVLILLAYLLSFWVRLEWIDYAQANYPNEQGETVFLRPNMIKEGVALPNTHDSFYFGSIVQKAALGIHQENSLLPGVYQNGMITALPYWLITFFPDFSIEHLLLWLPVYVAGLVCIPIVLIGRLYGCSFWGFAAACLAGITHSYYNRTLAGYYDTDIFAITSPAFSVYFLLAASRNLSLRYLLAAVISLLLGRFFYGSIQAVTCSLCIGFM
;
A
#
# COMPACT_ATOMS: atom_id res chain seq x y z
N LEU A 1 15.56 -18.51 -9.33
CA LEU A 1 16.56 -17.55 -8.83
C LEU A 1 16.21 -17.29 -7.37
N ASP A 2 16.94 -17.97 -6.48
CA ASP A 2 16.83 -17.86 -5.04
C ASP A 2 17.18 -16.43 -4.63
N VAL A 3 16.17 -15.59 -4.40
CA VAL A 3 16.36 -14.31 -3.73
C VAL A 3 16.39 -14.59 -2.23
N ILE A 4 17.38 -15.33 -1.79
CA ILE A 4 17.82 -15.30 -0.41
C ILE A 4 18.39 -13.88 -0.22
N ILE A 5 17.58 -12.99 0.38
CA ILE A 5 18.16 -11.77 0.95
C ILE A 5 19.19 -12.29 1.94
N PRO A 6 20.48 -12.00 1.77
CA PRO A 6 21.45 -12.45 2.75
C PRO A 6 21.01 -11.86 4.09
N PHE A 7 20.71 -12.69 5.06
CA PHE A 7 20.47 -12.33 6.47
C PHE A 7 21.53 -11.36 7.02
N HIS A 8 22.63 -11.27 6.32
CA HIS A 8 23.77 -10.39 6.55
C HIS A 8 23.37 -8.89 6.50
N TYR A 9 22.48 -8.47 5.59
CA TYR A 9 22.02 -7.07 5.52
C TYR A 9 21.09 -6.71 6.68
N PHE A 10 20.34 -7.67 7.18
CA PHE A 10 19.50 -7.47 8.37
C PHE A 10 20.35 -7.28 9.62
N GLY A 11 21.40 -8.08 9.78
CA GLY A 11 22.36 -7.96 10.89
C GLY A 11 23.13 -6.62 10.85
N LEU A 12 23.54 -6.18 9.66
CA LEU A 12 24.19 -4.88 9.45
C LEU A 12 23.24 -3.71 9.78
N LEU A 13 21.99 -3.75 9.33
CA LEU A 13 21.00 -2.73 9.62
C LEU A 13 20.73 -2.64 11.14
N MET A 14 20.58 -3.79 11.81
CA MET A 14 20.34 -3.83 13.26
C MET A 14 21.55 -3.39 14.07
N SER A 15 22.76 -3.80 13.68
CA SER A 15 24.01 -3.36 14.31
C SER A 15 24.23 -1.86 14.14
N PHE A 16 23.97 -1.37 12.96
CA PHE A 16 24.09 0.06 12.61
C PHE A 16 23.08 0.90 13.40
N LEU A 17 21.80 0.51 13.42
CA LEU A 17 20.75 1.22 14.16
C LEU A 17 20.99 1.20 15.67
N THR A 18 21.49 0.11 16.22
CA THR A 18 21.85 0.03 17.66
C THR A 18 23.07 0.89 17.99
N SER A 19 24.08 0.95 17.12
CA SER A 19 25.25 1.84 17.26
C SER A 19 24.84 3.31 17.16
N ALA A 20 24.06 3.68 16.15
CA ALA A 20 23.58 5.05 15.96
C ALA A 20 22.72 5.56 17.15
N ILE A 21 21.94 4.69 17.78
CA ILE A 21 21.16 5.02 18.98
C ILE A 21 22.09 5.20 20.19
N LYS A 22 23.17 4.41 20.30
CA LYS A 22 24.06 4.39 21.45
C LYS A 22 25.11 5.51 21.42
N ASP A 23 25.67 5.79 20.24
CA ASP A 23 26.86 6.66 20.12
C ASP A 23 26.51 8.16 19.95
N ARG A 24 25.33 8.51 19.50
CA ARG A 24 24.97 9.92 19.22
C ARG A 24 24.25 10.65 20.33
N GLY A 25 24.05 10.07 21.50
CA GLY A 25 23.23 10.74 22.52
C GLY A 25 21.87 11.16 21.93
N PHE A 26 21.27 10.29 21.16
CA PHE A 26 19.99 10.47 20.46
C PHE A 26 18.90 10.86 21.46
N GLY A 27 18.75 12.10 21.74
CA GLY A 27 17.82 12.64 22.73
C GLY A 27 18.17 14.05 23.23
N LYS A 28 19.44 14.50 23.01
CA LYS A 28 19.85 15.84 23.44
C LYS A 28 19.89 16.89 22.33
N GLY A 29 19.53 16.56 21.11
CA GLY A 29 19.61 17.46 19.96
C GLY A 29 18.37 17.53 19.08
N LEU A 30 17.35 16.71 19.30
CA LEU A 30 16.07 16.92 18.64
C LEU A 30 15.40 18.10 19.34
N ILE A 31 15.08 19.12 18.52
CA ILE A 31 14.23 20.26 18.86
C ILE A 31 13.09 19.76 19.75
N ASP A 32 12.83 20.43 20.85
CA ASP A 32 11.64 20.19 21.69
C ASP A 32 10.39 20.42 20.83
N LEU A 33 9.95 19.35 20.18
CA LEU A 33 8.78 19.40 19.32
C LEU A 33 7.53 19.54 20.19
N PRO A 34 6.61 20.42 19.81
CA PRO A 34 5.38 20.62 20.57
C PRO A 34 4.64 19.28 20.68
N LYS A 35 4.10 19.03 21.87
CA LYS A 35 3.24 17.85 22.10
C LYS A 35 1.87 18.12 21.49
N ASP A 36 1.34 17.16 20.75
CA ASP A 36 -0.05 17.22 20.34
C ASP A 36 -0.94 16.81 21.52
N TYR A 37 -1.66 17.77 22.04
CA TYR A 37 -2.61 17.57 23.15
C TYR A 37 -4.00 17.13 22.68
N SER A 38 -4.21 17.02 21.36
CA SER A 38 -5.49 16.54 20.85
C SER A 38 -5.77 15.10 21.32
N PRO A 39 -7.01 14.77 21.69
CA PRO A 39 -7.38 13.40 22.04
C PRO A 39 -7.11 12.44 20.88
N TRP A 40 -6.79 11.19 21.21
CA TRP A 40 -6.60 10.15 20.19
C TRP A 40 -7.84 9.95 19.30
N SER A 41 -9.04 10.19 19.84
CA SER A 41 -10.29 10.16 19.07
C SER A 41 -10.27 11.13 17.89
N VAL A 42 -9.74 12.35 18.09
CA VAL A 42 -9.59 13.34 16.99
C VAL A 42 -8.62 12.81 15.93
N THR A 43 -7.49 12.26 16.33
CA THR A 43 -6.52 11.68 15.38
C THR A 43 -7.13 10.54 14.57
N LEU A 44 -7.89 9.65 15.21
CA LEU A 44 -8.57 8.56 14.53
C LEU A 44 -9.62 9.07 13.54
N VAL A 45 -10.38 10.11 13.91
CA VAL A 45 -11.34 10.75 12.99
C VAL A 45 -10.62 11.36 11.79
N LEU A 46 -9.50 12.05 11.99
CA LEU A 46 -8.72 12.64 10.91
C LEU A 46 -8.17 11.56 9.97
N ILE A 47 -7.67 10.45 10.51
CA ILE A 47 -7.22 9.28 9.72
C ILE A 47 -8.39 8.74 8.89
N LEU A 48 -9.54 8.52 9.52
CA LEU A 48 -10.73 7.99 8.85
C LEU A 48 -11.19 8.91 7.71
N LEU A 49 -11.26 10.21 7.96
CA LEU A 49 -11.66 11.19 6.93
C LEU A 49 -10.68 11.22 5.75
N ALA A 50 -9.36 11.22 6.01
CA ALA A 50 -8.36 11.17 4.94
C ALA A 50 -8.44 9.85 4.16
N TYR A 51 -8.64 8.73 4.85
CA TYR A 51 -8.85 7.42 4.23
C TYR A 51 -10.10 7.41 3.34
N LEU A 52 -11.24 7.89 3.85
CA LEU A 52 -12.50 7.93 3.11
C LEU A 52 -12.40 8.85 1.87
N LEU A 53 -11.71 9.99 1.97
CA LEU A 53 -11.44 10.83 0.80
C LEU A 53 -10.60 10.07 -0.23
N SER A 54 -9.51 9.44 0.21
CA SER A 54 -8.64 8.63 -0.66
C SER A 54 -9.38 7.46 -1.30
N PHE A 55 -10.29 6.82 -0.55
CA PHE A 55 -11.16 5.75 -1.03
C PHE A 55 -12.13 6.28 -2.09
N TRP A 56 -12.86 7.34 -1.79
CA TRP A 56 -13.91 7.87 -2.65
C TRP A 56 -13.39 8.32 -4.03
N VAL A 57 -12.31 9.05 -4.07
CA VAL A 57 -11.76 9.53 -5.36
C VAL A 57 -11.30 8.37 -6.27
N ARG A 58 -10.97 7.20 -5.71
CA ARG A 58 -10.54 6.03 -6.48
C ARG A 58 -11.70 5.26 -7.12
N LEU A 59 -12.93 5.55 -6.74
CA LEU A 59 -14.11 4.99 -7.36
C LEU A 59 -14.39 5.59 -8.74
N GLU A 60 -13.79 6.73 -9.06
CA GLU A 60 -14.00 7.42 -10.34
C GLU A 60 -13.81 6.51 -11.56
N TRP A 61 -12.90 5.54 -11.46
CA TRP A 61 -12.73 4.55 -12.54
C TRP A 61 -14.00 3.70 -12.75
N ILE A 62 -14.66 3.30 -11.68
CA ILE A 62 -15.88 2.49 -11.76
C ILE A 62 -16.98 3.32 -12.41
N ASP A 63 -17.18 4.55 -11.96
CA ASP A 63 -18.17 5.47 -12.51
C ASP A 63 -17.90 5.72 -14.00
N TYR A 64 -16.64 5.94 -14.36
CA TYR A 64 -16.22 6.15 -15.75
C TYR A 64 -16.42 4.91 -16.64
N ALA A 65 -16.09 3.72 -16.13
CA ALA A 65 -16.26 2.48 -16.86
C ALA A 65 -17.76 2.13 -17.05
N GLN A 66 -18.58 2.42 -16.05
CA GLN A 66 -20.02 2.15 -16.04
C GLN A 66 -20.87 3.28 -16.66
N ALA A 67 -20.24 4.38 -17.07
CA ALA A 67 -20.95 5.47 -17.74
C ALA A 67 -21.72 4.96 -18.96
N ASN A 68 -22.98 5.32 -19.05
CA ASN A 68 -23.87 4.88 -20.11
C ASN A 68 -24.67 6.05 -20.69
N TYR A 69 -25.21 5.86 -21.87
CA TYR A 69 -26.06 6.83 -22.55
C TYR A 69 -27.14 6.09 -23.35
N PRO A 70 -28.32 6.70 -23.57
CA PRO A 70 -29.33 6.13 -24.47
C PRO A 70 -28.83 6.25 -25.93
N ASN A 71 -28.87 5.15 -26.69
CA ASN A 71 -28.63 5.18 -28.12
C ASN A 71 -29.87 5.75 -28.86
N GLU A 72 -29.80 5.86 -30.19
CA GLU A 72 -30.90 6.36 -31.03
C GLU A 72 -32.18 5.50 -30.93
N GLN A 73 -32.05 4.25 -30.51
CA GLN A 73 -33.14 3.31 -30.30
C GLN A 73 -33.70 3.37 -28.87
N GLY A 74 -33.13 4.23 -27.99
CA GLY A 74 -33.54 4.36 -26.60
C GLY A 74 -33.01 3.26 -25.68
N GLU A 75 -32.09 2.41 -26.16
CA GLU A 75 -31.43 1.39 -25.35
C GLU A 75 -30.25 1.98 -24.60
N THR A 76 -30.05 1.53 -23.36
CA THR A 76 -28.90 1.94 -22.57
C THR A 76 -27.62 1.23 -23.04
N VAL A 77 -26.66 1.99 -23.54
CA VAL A 77 -25.39 1.48 -24.03
C VAL A 77 -24.25 2.03 -23.17
N PHE A 78 -23.34 1.18 -22.74
CA PHE A 78 -22.15 1.61 -22.02
C PHE A 78 -21.21 2.39 -22.93
N LEU A 79 -20.69 3.50 -22.44
CA LEU A 79 -19.71 4.32 -23.15
C LEU A 79 -18.45 3.51 -23.50
N ARG A 80 -18.11 2.53 -22.66
CA ARG A 80 -16.95 1.65 -22.82
C ARG A 80 -17.35 0.18 -22.61
N PRO A 81 -18.04 -0.42 -23.56
CA PRO A 81 -18.54 -1.79 -23.44
C PRO A 81 -17.42 -2.82 -23.22
N ASN A 82 -16.23 -2.56 -23.76
CA ASN A 82 -15.06 -3.43 -23.57
C ASN A 82 -14.48 -3.42 -22.14
N MET A 83 -14.87 -2.47 -21.31
CA MET A 83 -14.46 -2.36 -19.91
C MET A 83 -15.49 -2.93 -18.93
N ILE A 84 -16.58 -3.50 -19.46
CA ILE A 84 -17.68 -4.06 -18.67
C ILE A 84 -17.88 -5.52 -19.05
N LYS A 85 -17.99 -6.37 -18.03
CA LYS A 85 -18.39 -7.77 -18.19
C LYS A 85 -19.57 -8.01 -17.23
N GLU A 86 -20.71 -8.43 -17.78
CA GLU A 86 -21.93 -8.71 -16.98
C GLU A 86 -22.34 -7.54 -16.05
N GLY A 87 -22.16 -6.29 -16.53
CA GLY A 87 -22.48 -5.08 -15.76
C GLY A 87 -21.42 -4.67 -14.74
N VAL A 88 -20.33 -5.41 -14.60
CA VAL A 88 -19.24 -5.12 -13.66
C VAL A 88 -18.03 -4.54 -14.42
N ALA A 89 -17.44 -3.46 -13.86
CA ALA A 89 -16.22 -2.89 -14.41
C ALA A 89 -15.05 -3.89 -14.29
N LEU A 90 -14.27 -4.02 -15.36
CA LEU A 90 -13.09 -4.86 -15.40
C LEU A 90 -11.85 -4.12 -14.87
N PRO A 91 -10.82 -4.85 -14.43
CA PRO A 91 -9.50 -4.28 -14.22
C PRO A 91 -9.00 -3.52 -15.45
N ASN A 92 -8.17 -2.49 -15.23
CA ASN A 92 -7.83 -1.52 -16.29
C ASN A 92 -6.38 -1.60 -16.78
N THR A 93 -5.55 -2.53 -16.25
CA THR A 93 -4.14 -2.63 -16.61
C THR A 93 -3.72 -4.05 -17.01
N HIS A 94 -2.67 -4.15 -17.81
CA HIS A 94 -2.06 -5.43 -18.16
C HIS A 94 -1.58 -6.20 -16.93
N ASP A 95 -1.01 -5.50 -15.95
CA ASP A 95 -0.50 -6.10 -14.72
C ASP A 95 -1.63 -6.70 -13.88
N SER A 96 -2.78 -6.03 -13.81
CA SER A 96 -3.97 -6.57 -13.14
C SER A 96 -4.42 -7.89 -13.76
N PHE A 97 -4.46 -7.97 -15.10
CA PHE A 97 -4.81 -9.19 -15.81
C PHE A 97 -3.73 -10.28 -15.66
N TYR A 98 -2.44 -9.89 -15.68
CA TYR A 98 -1.34 -10.81 -15.47
C TYR A 98 -1.43 -11.46 -14.09
N PHE A 99 -1.50 -10.68 -13.03
CA PHE A 99 -1.62 -11.20 -11.66
C PHE A 99 -2.93 -11.97 -11.46
N GLY A 100 -4.04 -11.47 -12.02
CA GLY A 100 -5.33 -12.15 -11.99
C GLY A 100 -5.30 -13.52 -12.65
N SER A 101 -4.64 -13.65 -13.80
CA SER A 101 -4.49 -14.93 -14.51
C SER A 101 -3.69 -15.95 -13.71
N ILE A 102 -2.66 -15.52 -12.99
CA ILE A 102 -1.89 -16.39 -12.09
C ILE A 102 -2.77 -16.90 -10.95
N VAL A 103 -3.54 -16.01 -10.32
CA VAL A 103 -4.45 -16.36 -9.23
C VAL A 103 -5.54 -17.31 -9.72
N GLN A 104 -6.15 -17.03 -10.88
CA GLN A 104 -7.19 -17.86 -11.48
C GLN A 104 -6.67 -19.25 -11.84
N LYS A 105 -5.50 -19.34 -12.45
CA LYS A 105 -4.82 -20.61 -12.76
C LYS A 105 -4.65 -21.47 -11.51
N ALA A 106 -4.18 -20.86 -10.41
CA ALA A 106 -4.01 -21.54 -9.13
C ALA A 106 -5.33 -21.98 -8.52
N ALA A 107 -6.36 -21.13 -8.55
CA ALA A 107 -7.70 -21.43 -8.03
C ALA A 107 -8.38 -22.58 -8.76
N LEU A 108 -8.16 -22.69 -10.07
CA LEU A 108 -8.67 -23.78 -10.91
C LEU A 108 -7.85 -25.08 -10.80
N GLY A 109 -6.78 -25.10 -9.99
CA GLY A 109 -5.91 -26.27 -9.84
C GLY A 109 -5.13 -26.63 -11.12
N ILE A 110 -4.93 -25.66 -12.02
CA ILE A 110 -4.19 -25.88 -13.27
C ILE A 110 -2.70 -25.86 -12.95
N HIS A 111 -2.07 -27.03 -12.92
CA HIS A 111 -0.65 -27.18 -12.61
C HIS A 111 0.26 -27.21 -13.85
N GLN A 112 -0.29 -26.98 -15.04
CA GLN A 112 0.50 -26.96 -16.26
C GLN A 112 1.60 -25.90 -16.17
N GLU A 113 2.84 -26.30 -16.38
CA GLU A 113 3.97 -25.37 -16.45
C GLU A 113 3.82 -24.44 -17.63
N ASN A 114 3.81 -23.14 -17.34
CA ASN A 114 3.83 -22.08 -18.31
C ASN A 114 4.81 -21.01 -17.82
N SER A 115 5.88 -20.79 -18.59
CA SER A 115 6.90 -19.79 -18.24
C SER A 115 6.37 -18.35 -18.16
N LEU A 116 5.26 -18.05 -18.87
CA LEU A 116 4.61 -16.74 -18.85
C LEU A 116 3.71 -16.54 -17.63
N LEU A 117 3.20 -17.62 -17.04
CA LEU A 117 2.35 -17.60 -15.85
C LEU A 117 2.99 -18.45 -14.75
N PRO A 118 3.87 -17.85 -13.94
CA PRO A 118 4.55 -18.56 -12.86
C PRO A 118 3.58 -19.05 -11.78
N GLY A 119 4.09 -19.80 -10.82
CA GLY A 119 3.31 -20.25 -9.66
C GLY A 119 2.86 -19.05 -8.79
N VAL A 120 1.72 -19.21 -8.11
CA VAL A 120 1.07 -18.14 -7.33
C VAL A 120 1.95 -17.52 -6.24
N TYR A 121 2.92 -18.25 -5.72
CA TYR A 121 3.84 -17.75 -4.69
C TYR A 121 5.13 -17.11 -5.26
N GLN A 122 5.39 -17.24 -6.56
CA GLN A 122 6.63 -16.72 -7.17
C GLN A 122 6.64 -15.20 -7.32
N ASN A 123 5.45 -14.59 -7.41
CA ASN A 123 5.30 -13.13 -7.43
C ASN A 123 5.04 -12.54 -6.03
N GLY A 124 5.27 -13.31 -4.97
CA GLY A 124 5.07 -12.85 -3.60
C GLY A 124 3.61 -12.66 -3.23
N MET A 125 3.36 -11.72 -2.34
CA MET A 125 2.03 -11.49 -1.77
C MET A 125 1.03 -10.85 -2.75
N ILE A 126 1.51 -10.25 -3.85
CA ILE A 126 0.60 -9.65 -4.85
C ILE A 126 -0.31 -10.70 -5.49
N THR A 127 0.13 -11.94 -5.62
CA THR A 127 -0.67 -13.06 -6.11
C THR A 127 -1.12 -14.00 -4.99
N ALA A 128 -0.31 -14.18 -3.95
CA ALA A 128 -0.66 -15.06 -2.84
C ALA A 128 -1.85 -14.54 -2.01
N LEU A 129 -1.93 -13.23 -1.77
CA LEU A 129 -3.01 -12.63 -0.98
C LEU A 129 -4.39 -12.82 -1.63
N PRO A 130 -4.63 -12.45 -2.90
CA PRO A 130 -5.91 -12.73 -3.55
C PRO A 130 -6.22 -14.23 -3.61
N TYR A 131 -5.23 -15.08 -3.85
CA TYR A 131 -5.42 -16.53 -3.85
C TYR A 131 -5.91 -17.05 -2.51
N TRP A 132 -5.33 -16.59 -1.40
CA TRP A 132 -5.81 -16.95 -0.06
C TRP A 132 -7.21 -16.41 0.20
N LEU A 133 -7.48 -15.16 -0.20
CA LEU A 133 -8.81 -14.56 0.01
C LEU A 133 -9.91 -15.36 -0.69
N ILE A 134 -9.73 -15.76 -1.95
CA ILE A 134 -10.73 -16.59 -2.66
C ILE A 134 -10.79 -18.02 -2.15
N THR A 135 -9.68 -18.54 -1.59
CA THR A 135 -9.66 -19.89 -1.00
C THR A 135 -10.42 -19.93 0.33
N PHE A 136 -10.25 -18.89 1.17
CA PHE A 136 -10.94 -18.81 2.46
C PHE A 136 -12.37 -18.24 2.35
N PHE A 137 -12.63 -17.45 1.32
CA PHE A 137 -13.91 -16.81 1.04
C PHE A 137 -14.34 -17.07 -0.41
N PRO A 138 -14.90 -18.24 -0.71
CA PRO A 138 -15.22 -18.67 -2.08
C PRO A 138 -16.26 -17.78 -2.79
N ASP A 139 -17.02 -16.98 -2.04
CA ASP A 139 -18.00 -16.04 -2.58
C ASP A 139 -17.38 -14.81 -3.24
N PHE A 140 -16.08 -14.56 -2.99
CA PHE A 140 -15.36 -13.49 -3.67
C PHE A 140 -14.90 -13.92 -5.06
N SER A 141 -15.32 -13.19 -6.09
CA SER A 141 -14.75 -13.36 -7.42
C SER A 141 -13.36 -12.72 -7.51
N ILE A 142 -12.51 -13.28 -8.37
CA ILE A 142 -11.17 -12.73 -8.61
C ILE A 142 -11.28 -11.31 -9.18
N GLU A 143 -12.19 -11.11 -10.11
CA GLU A 143 -12.45 -9.82 -10.75
C GLU A 143 -12.83 -8.76 -9.71
N HIS A 144 -13.67 -9.11 -8.75
CA HIS A 144 -14.05 -8.22 -7.66
C HIS A 144 -12.83 -7.85 -6.79
N LEU A 145 -11.99 -8.81 -6.44
CA LEU A 145 -10.79 -8.54 -5.65
C LEU A 145 -9.81 -7.65 -6.40
N LEU A 146 -9.55 -7.90 -7.68
CA LEU A 146 -8.64 -7.09 -8.49
C LEU A 146 -9.18 -5.67 -8.71
N LEU A 147 -10.50 -5.51 -8.74
CA LEU A 147 -11.15 -4.21 -8.86
C LEU A 147 -11.04 -3.39 -7.57
N TRP A 148 -11.33 -3.99 -6.42
CA TRP A 148 -11.54 -3.28 -5.17
C TRP A 148 -10.32 -3.23 -4.25
N LEU A 149 -9.44 -4.22 -4.29
CA LEU A 149 -8.30 -4.30 -3.38
C LEU A 149 -7.37 -3.07 -3.48
N PRO A 150 -7.08 -2.50 -4.67
CA PRO A 150 -6.33 -1.26 -4.78
C PRO A 150 -6.95 -0.11 -4.00
N VAL A 151 -8.27 0.03 -4.06
CA VAL A 151 -9.02 1.10 -3.40
C VAL A 151 -8.89 1.02 -1.88
N TYR A 152 -9.05 -0.21 -1.32
CA TYR A 152 -8.94 -0.43 0.12
C TYR A 152 -7.51 -0.23 0.64
N VAL A 153 -6.52 -0.71 -0.09
CA VAL A 153 -5.13 -0.71 0.37
C VAL A 153 -4.47 0.65 0.21
N ALA A 154 -4.74 1.33 -0.90
CA ALA A 154 -4.09 2.61 -1.20
C ALA A 154 -4.38 3.69 -0.14
N GLY A 155 -5.59 3.72 0.42
CA GLY A 155 -5.95 4.65 1.49
C GLY A 155 -5.15 4.48 2.78
N LEU A 156 -4.53 3.31 3.01
CA LEU A 156 -3.76 3.04 4.22
C LEU A 156 -2.53 3.95 4.37
N VAL A 157 -2.04 4.55 3.30
CA VAL A 157 -0.95 5.53 3.35
C VAL A 157 -1.30 6.76 4.20
N CYS A 158 -2.59 7.08 4.32
CA CYS A 158 -3.04 8.21 5.14
C CYS A 158 -2.73 8.01 6.63
N ILE A 159 -2.70 6.76 7.11
CA ILE A 159 -2.46 6.45 8.52
C ILE A 159 -1.10 6.97 9.00
N PRO A 160 0.04 6.51 8.44
CA PRO A 160 1.35 6.95 8.91
C PRO A 160 1.56 8.45 8.72
N ILE A 161 0.98 9.07 7.68
CA ILE A 161 1.16 10.51 7.43
C ILE A 161 0.47 11.35 8.52
N VAL A 162 -0.77 11.02 8.90
CA VAL A 162 -1.46 11.70 10.01
C VAL A 162 -0.72 11.46 11.33
N LEU A 163 -0.23 10.24 11.56
CA LEU A 163 0.54 9.90 12.75
C LEU A 163 1.88 10.64 12.82
N ILE A 164 2.55 10.89 11.70
CA ILE A 164 3.73 11.77 11.63
C ILE A 164 3.34 13.19 12.05
N GLY A 165 2.26 13.74 11.51
CA GLY A 165 1.77 15.06 11.94
C GLY A 165 1.52 15.11 13.45
N ARG A 166 0.88 14.08 14.01
CA ARG A 166 0.67 13.97 15.45
C ARG A 166 1.99 13.91 16.22
N LEU A 167 2.96 13.17 15.73
CA LEU A 167 4.28 13.07 16.36
C LEU A 167 4.96 14.46 16.46
N TYR A 168 4.72 15.34 15.51
CA TYR A 168 5.24 16.71 15.49
C TYR A 168 4.30 17.74 16.14
N GLY A 169 3.24 17.33 16.82
CA GLY A 169 2.30 18.23 17.50
C GLY A 169 1.36 18.96 16.56
N CYS A 170 1.16 18.48 15.35
CA CYS A 170 0.40 19.14 14.30
C CYS A 170 -0.51 18.18 13.52
N SER A 171 -1.39 17.44 14.22
CA SER A 171 -2.28 16.44 13.63
C SER A 171 -3.11 16.96 12.45
N PHE A 172 -3.59 18.20 12.49
CA PHE A 172 -4.35 18.79 11.38
C PHE A 172 -3.52 19.00 10.11
N TRP A 173 -2.24 19.39 10.24
CA TRP A 173 -1.32 19.45 9.10
C TRP A 173 -0.99 18.05 8.58
N GLY A 174 -0.85 17.09 9.48
CA GLY A 174 -0.73 15.68 9.10
C GLY A 174 -1.94 15.19 8.30
N PHE A 175 -3.15 15.58 8.70
CA PHE A 175 -4.38 15.29 7.96
C PHE A 175 -4.38 15.95 6.57
N ALA A 176 -4.07 17.23 6.47
CA ALA A 176 -3.99 17.92 5.19
C ALA A 176 -2.96 17.28 4.25
N ALA A 177 -1.78 16.93 4.79
CA ALA A 177 -0.76 16.21 4.04
C ALA A 177 -1.22 14.81 3.60
N ALA A 178 -1.97 14.08 4.45
CA ALA A 178 -2.52 12.78 4.11
C ALA A 178 -3.58 12.87 3.00
N CYS A 179 -4.46 13.86 3.03
CA CYS A 179 -5.41 14.13 1.95
C CYS A 179 -4.68 14.38 0.63
N LEU A 180 -3.68 15.26 0.62
CA LEU A 180 -2.88 15.55 -0.58
C LEU A 180 -2.13 14.31 -1.08
N ALA A 181 -1.48 13.55 -0.19
CA ALA A 181 -0.78 12.32 -0.56
C ALA A 181 -1.73 11.28 -1.15
N GLY A 182 -2.92 11.13 -0.57
CA GLY A 182 -3.94 10.20 -1.03
C GLY A 182 -4.47 10.48 -2.43
N ILE A 183 -4.44 11.74 -2.88
CA ILE A 183 -4.93 12.19 -4.20
C ILE A 183 -3.81 12.63 -5.15
N THR A 184 -2.53 12.53 -4.74
CA THR A 184 -1.39 12.89 -5.60
C THR A 184 -1.44 12.10 -6.90
N HIS A 185 -1.40 12.81 -8.03
CA HIS A 185 -1.69 12.30 -9.36
C HIS A 185 -0.96 10.98 -9.71
N SER A 186 0.35 10.89 -9.47
CA SER A 186 1.11 9.68 -9.81
C SER A 186 0.71 8.47 -8.95
N TYR A 187 0.43 8.67 -7.64
CA TYR A 187 -0.03 7.61 -6.75
C TYR A 187 -1.49 7.26 -7.01
N TYR A 188 -2.34 8.27 -7.19
CA TYR A 188 -3.75 8.11 -7.50
C TYR A 188 -3.96 7.28 -8.75
N ASN A 189 -3.33 7.64 -9.88
CA ASN A 189 -3.49 6.95 -11.16
C ASN A 189 -3.04 5.48 -11.12
N ARG A 190 -2.07 5.14 -10.26
CA ARG A 190 -1.56 3.78 -10.10
C ARG A 190 -2.27 2.96 -9.01
N THR A 191 -3.31 3.52 -8.42
CA THR A 191 -4.06 2.89 -7.33
C THR A 191 -5.57 3.07 -7.45
N LEU A 192 -6.04 3.41 -8.65
CA LEU A 192 -7.47 3.45 -8.99
C LEU A 192 -8.11 2.06 -8.81
N ALA A 193 -9.42 2.03 -8.72
CA ALA A 193 -10.17 0.79 -8.85
C ALA A 193 -9.77 0.06 -10.14
N GLY A 194 -9.45 -1.22 -10.02
CA GLY A 194 -9.00 -2.03 -11.16
C GLY A 194 -7.53 -1.86 -11.55
N TYR A 195 -6.77 -0.95 -10.94
CA TYR A 195 -5.32 -0.87 -11.12
C TYR A 195 -4.62 -1.77 -10.09
N TYR A 196 -4.73 -3.07 -10.27
CA TYR A 196 -4.11 -4.04 -9.37
C TYR A 196 -2.67 -4.31 -9.77
N ASP A 197 -1.74 -3.70 -9.04
CA ASP A 197 -0.30 -3.80 -9.25
C ASP A 197 0.44 -3.67 -7.91
N THR A 198 1.72 -3.99 -7.89
CA THR A 198 2.63 -3.85 -6.74
C THR A 198 2.70 -2.43 -6.21
N ASP A 199 2.40 -1.44 -7.02
CA ASP A 199 2.45 -0.01 -6.68
C ASP A 199 1.48 0.38 -5.55
N ILE A 200 0.40 -0.38 -5.33
CA ILE A 200 -0.53 -0.15 -4.21
C ILE A 200 0.15 -0.26 -2.83
N PHE A 201 1.25 -0.99 -2.74
CA PHE A 201 2.03 -1.18 -1.52
C PHE A 201 3.33 -0.36 -1.49
N ALA A 202 3.75 0.20 -2.64
CA ALA A 202 5.06 0.82 -2.83
C ALA A 202 5.32 2.01 -1.89
N ILE A 203 4.30 2.78 -1.54
CA ILE A 203 4.42 3.98 -0.69
C ILE A 203 3.98 3.69 0.74
N THR A 204 2.97 2.87 0.94
CA THR A 204 2.35 2.64 2.26
C THR A 204 3.35 2.05 3.26
N SER A 205 4.08 1.00 2.87
CA SER A 205 5.05 0.36 3.75
C SER A 205 6.24 1.27 4.12
N PRO A 206 6.89 1.98 3.19
CA PRO A 206 7.90 2.99 3.52
C PRO A 206 7.37 4.10 4.42
N ALA A 207 6.15 4.59 4.19
CA ALA A 207 5.56 5.64 5.02
C ALA A 207 5.38 5.19 6.47
N PHE A 208 4.93 3.95 6.70
CA PHE A 208 4.90 3.35 8.04
C PHE A 208 6.30 3.24 8.64
N SER A 209 7.29 2.83 7.86
CA SER A 209 8.66 2.72 8.33
C SER A 209 9.23 4.07 8.76
N VAL A 210 9.00 5.12 7.97
CA VAL A 210 9.39 6.50 8.33
C VAL A 210 8.72 6.92 9.64
N TYR A 211 7.41 6.71 9.78
CA TYR A 211 6.71 7.00 11.02
C TYR A 211 7.33 6.28 12.21
N PHE A 212 7.58 4.99 12.09
CA PHE A 212 8.14 4.20 13.19
C PHE A 212 9.59 4.59 13.51
N LEU A 213 10.42 4.94 12.52
CA LEU A 213 11.77 5.44 12.74
C LEU A 213 11.74 6.79 13.48
N LEU A 214 10.88 7.71 13.08
CA LEU A 214 10.70 8.99 13.77
C LEU A 214 10.17 8.80 15.20
N ALA A 215 9.24 7.88 15.41
CA ALA A 215 8.72 7.54 16.72
C ALA A 215 9.79 6.85 17.60
N ALA A 216 10.63 5.99 17.01
CA ALA A 216 11.75 5.35 17.71
C ALA A 216 12.78 6.39 18.16
N SER A 217 13.13 7.30 17.28
CA SER A 217 14.05 8.41 17.57
C SER A 217 13.54 9.30 18.71
N ARG A 218 12.23 9.61 18.72
CA ARG A 218 11.62 10.47 19.73
C ARG A 218 11.48 9.79 21.11
N ASN A 219 11.09 8.50 21.12
CA ASN A 219 10.76 7.78 22.35
C ASN A 219 11.89 6.87 22.83
N LEU A 220 13.01 6.81 22.11
CA LEU A 220 14.14 5.89 22.37
C LEU A 220 13.67 4.44 22.59
N SER A 221 12.71 3.99 21.82
CA SER A 221 12.01 2.72 22.02
C SER A 221 12.32 1.69 20.94
N LEU A 222 12.89 0.57 21.34
CA LEU A 222 13.17 -0.58 20.47
C LEU A 222 11.91 -1.12 19.78
N ARG A 223 10.73 -1.00 20.41
CA ARG A 223 9.46 -1.48 19.83
C ARG A 223 9.15 -0.76 18.52
N TYR A 224 9.34 0.55 18.44
CA TYR A 224 9.14 1.30 17.20
C TYR A 224 10.19 0.97 16.15
N LEU A 225 11.43 0.71 16.56
CA LEU A 225 12.47 0.29 15.63
C LEU A 225 12.15 -1.07 15.01
N LEU A 226 11.73 -2.03 15.82
CA LEU A 226 11.27 -3.33 15.33
C LEU A 226 10.07 -3.19 14.38
N ALA A 227 9.11 -2.32 14.71
CA ALA A 227 7.96 -2.05 13.86
C ALA A 227 8.38 -1.44 12.50
N ALA A 228 9.39 -0.56 12.47
CA ALA A 228 9.94 -0.03 11.22
C ALA A 228 10.53 -1.14 10.34
N VAL A 229 11.33 -2.03 10.95
CA VAL A 229 11.93 -3.17 10.23
C VAL A 229 10.83 -4.12 9.71
N ILE A 230 9.87 -4.47 10.55
CA ILE A 230 8.73 -5.33 10.15
C ILE A 230 7.97 -4.69 8.98
N SER A 231 7.74 -3.39 9.02
CA SER A 231 7.05 -2.67 7.94
C SER A 231 7.81 -2.77 6.61
N LEU A 232 9.14 -2.61 6.61
CA LEU A 232 9.97 -2.79 5.41
C LEU A 232 9.98 -4.23 4.91
N LEU A 233 10.07 -5.20 5.82
CA LEU A 233 10.01 -6.62 5.47
C LEU A 233 8.66 -6.98 4.84
N LEU A 234 7.55 -6.54 5.43
CA LEU A 234 6.22 -6.73 4.85
C LEU A 234 6.15 -6.11 3.46
N GLY A 235 6.65 -4.87 3.30
CA GLY A 235 6.69 -4.22 2.00
C GLY A 235 7.48 -5.03 0.95
N ARG A 236 8.53 -5.73 1.34
CA ARG A 236 9.32 -6.57 0.44
C ARG A 236 8.53 -7.73 -0.17
N PHE A 237 7.57 -8.28 0.57
CA PHE A 237 6.71 -9.35 0.05
C PHE A 237 5.73 -8.86 -1.02
N PHE A 238 5.37 -7.57 -1.02
CA PHE A 238 4.45 -6.99 -1.97
C PHE A 238 5.14 -6.26 -3.13
N TYR A 239 6.28 -5.61 -2.85
CA TYR A 239 6.97 -4.75 -3.80
C TYR A 239 8.47 -5.05 -3.87
N GLY A 240 8.88 -5.66 -4.98
CA GLY A 240 10.27 -6.12 -5.17
C GLY A 240 11.32 -5.01 -5.06
N SER A 241 11.00 -3.81 -5.55
CA SER A 241 11.94 -2.67 -5.60
C SER A 241 12.05 -1.89 -4.29
N ILE A 242 11.40 -2.31 -3.21
CA ILE A 242 11.46 -1.63 -1.90
C ILE A 242 12.89 -1.56 -1.33
N GLN A 243 13.81 -2.37 -1.83
CA GLN A 243 15.21 -2.34 -1.43
C GLN A 243 15.86 -0.97 -1.66
N ALA A 244 15.57 -0.31 -2.78
CA ALA A 244 16.08 1.03 -3.06
C ALA A 244 15.58 2.05 -2.03
N VAL A 245 14.30 1.96 -1.66
CA VAL A 245 13.69 2.81 -0.62
C VAL A 245 14.32 2.52 0.73
N THR A 246 14.54 1.25 1.07
CA THR A 246 15.21 0.85 2.33
C THR A 246 16.61 1.42 2.42
N CYS A 247 17.41 1.32 1.35
CA CYS A 247 18.75 1.92 1.30
C CYS A 247 18.71 3.44 1.47
N SER A 248 17.77 4.12 0.79
CA SER A 248 17.61 5.57 0.89
C SER A 248 17.23 6.01 2.31
N LEU A 249 16.33 5.27 2.97
CA LEU A 249 15.96 5.52 4.36
C LEU A 249 17.14 5.30 5.30
N CYS A 250 17.91 4.24 5.12
CA CYS A 250 19.12 3.99 5.91
C CYS A 250 20.12 5.16 5.80
N ILE A 251 20.38 5.63 4.58
CA ILE A 251 21.28 6.78 4.34
C ILE A 251 20.74 8.05 4.98
N GLY A 252 19.44 8.31 4.84
CA GLY A 252 18.81 9.52 5.38
C GLY A 252 18.78 9.58 6.92
N PHE A 253 18.88 8.43 7.61
CA PHE A 253 18.90 8.35 9.08
C PHE A 253 20.31 8.15 9.65
N MET A 254 21.37 8.11 8.81
CA MET A 254 22.77 8.16 9.24
C MET A 254 23.21 9.58 9.60
#